data_4570660d41869b58c099a7badbf5e21b
#
_entry.id   4570660d41869b58c099a7badbf5e21b
#
_cell.length_a   1.000
_cell.length_b   1.000
_cell.length_c   1.000
_cell.angle_alpha   90.00
_cell.angle_beta   90.00
_cell.angle_gamma   90.00
#
_symmetry.space_group_name_H-M   'P 1'
#
loop_
_entity.id
_entity.type
_entity.pdbx_description
1 polymer ?
#
loop_
_entity_poly.entity_id
_entity_poly.type
_entity_poly.pdbx_seq_one_letter_code
_entity_poly.pdbx_strand_id
1 'polypeptide(L)'
;MAPIPGAGFLYARDRYGLSSLIVGGGQEGGLRGGTQNYPGVLSIETALQEMQQKYGSAKAAAQRSREAFERTLQAMLGEVVVIGEQAPRIPCVSFIASPGVNTKKLQSALNTQSIYITAGSACSDKTLSLSNTVTQLGYPDRVAGATVRISIDEEQCQFGYERILEGMAHGLKLSSTVSAAHAVARVS
;
A
#
# COMPACT_ATOMS: atom_id res chain seq x y z
N MET A 1 -0.20 7.00 -16.31
CA MET A 1 0.99 7.93 -16.40
C MET A 1 1.16 8.66 -15.06
N ALA A 2 2.39 8.94 -14.60
CA ALA A 2 2.62 9.76 -13.41
C ALA A 2 2.72 11.25 -13.82
N PRO A 3 2.21 12.19 -13.00
CA PRO A 3 2.35 13.60 -13.28
C PRO A 3 3.82 14.06 -13.16
N ILE A 4 4.14 15.20 -13.78
CA ILE A 4 5.48 15.79 -13.70
C ILE A 4 5.76 16.19 -12.24
N PRO A 5 6.91 15.81 -11.66
CA PRO A 5 7.28 16.21 -10.30
C PRO A 5 7.39 17.72 -10.14
N GLY A 6 7.07 18.25 -8.94
CA GLY A 6 7.18 19.67 -8.61
C GLY A 6 5.87 20.46 -8.65
N ALA A 7 4.75 19.79 -8.91
CA ALA A 7 3.40 20.35 -8.74
C ALA A 7 2.58 19.46 -7.81
N GLY A 8 1.63 20.06 -7.12
CA GLY A 8 0.68 19.37 -6.25
C GLY A 8 -0.57 20.22 -6.08
N PHE A 9 -1.59 19.66 -5.42
CA PHE A 9 -2.81 20.38 -5.11
C PHE A 9 -3.27 20.08 -3.70
N LEU A 10 -4.03 21.03 -3.12
CA LEU A 10 -4.72 20.86 -1.85
C LEU A 10 -6.23 20.93 -2.10
N TYR A 11 -6.94 19.89 -1.71
CA TYR A 11 -8.39 19.94 -1.63
C TYR A 11 -8.81 20.38 -0.21
N ALA A 12 -9.65 21.41 -0.14
CA ALA A 12 -10.28 21.85 1.11
C ALA A 12 -11.77 22.04 0.88
N ARG A 13 -12.60 21.46 1.76
CA ARG A 13 -14.07 21.57 1.69
C ARG A 13 -14.52 23.02 1.86
N ASP A 14 -13.85 23.73 2.77
CA ASP A 14 -14.01 25.17 2.96
C ASP A 14 -12.64 25.84 3.14
N ARG A 15 -12.61 27.15 3.05
CA ARG A 15 -11.36 27.92 3.15
C ARG A 15 -11.14 28.50 4.56
N TYR A 16 -12.04 28.24 5.51
CA TYR A 16 -11.91 28.74 6.86
C TYR A 16 -10.70 28.11 7.56
N GLY A 17 -9.85 28.95 8.12
CA GLY A 17 -8.63 28.49 8.78
C GLY A 17 -7.43 28.23 7.87
N LEU A 18 -7.57 28.37 6.54
CA LEU A 18 -6.42 28.33 5.64
C LEU A 18 -5.75 29.71 5.58
N SER A 19 -4.44 29.72 5.84
CA SER A 19 -3.60 30.90 5.67
C SER A 19 -2.52 30.63 4.60
N SER A 20 -2.15 31.71 3.89
CA SER A 20 -1.08 31.61 2.90
C SER A 20 0.27 31.33 3.55
N LEU A 21 0.94 30.26 3.17
CA LEU A 21 2.32 30.00 3.54
C LEU A 21 3.30 30.81 2.67
N ILE A 22 2.95 31.00 1.40
CA ILE A 22 3.73 31.79 0.45
C ILE A 22 2.91 33.02 0.07
N VAL A 23 3.19 34.11 0.73
CA VAL A 23 2.50 35.39 0.51
C VAL A 23 2.99 36.04 -0.79
N GLY A 24 2.09 36.62 -1.57
CA GLY A 24 2.42 37.27 -2.85
C GLY A 24 1.21 37.94 -3.48
N GLY A 25 1.04 37.82 -4.78
CA GLY A 25 -0.11 38.31 -5.51
C GLY A 25 -1.40 37.55 -5.23
N GLY A 26 -2.46 37.84 -5.97
CA GLY A 26 -3.77 37.24 -5.80
C GLY A 26 -3.95 35.81 -6.35
N GLN A 27 -2.87 35.12 -6.70
CA GLN A 27 -2.90 33.77 -7.25
C GLN A 27 -3.52 32.81 -6.23
N GLU A 28 -4.20 31.77 -6.74
CA GLU A 28 -4.92 30.77 -5.93
C GLU A 28 -5.89 31.39 -4.90
N GLY A 29 -6.50 32.50 -5.27
CA GLY A 29 -7.39 33.25 -4.38
C GLY A 29 -6.68 33.85 -3.16
N GLY A 30 -5.41 34.24 -3.31
CA GLY A 30 -4.56 34.79 -2.25
C GLY A 30 -3.92 33.76 -1.32
N LEU A 31 -4.16 32.47 -1.54
CA LEU A 31 -3.66 31.41 -0.66
C LEU A 31 -2.24 30.93 -1.02
N ARG A 32 -1.77 31.21 -2.25
CA ARG A 32 -0.44 30.82 -2.67
C ARG A 32 0.09 31.79 -3.74
N GLY A 33 0.98 32.66 -3.33
CA GLY A 33 1.62 33.65 -4.24
C GLY A 33 2.60 33.00 -5.22
N GLY A 34 2.90 33.72 -6.29
CA GLY A 34 3.81 33.32 -7.37
C GLY A 34 3.09 32.77 -8.59
N THR A 35 3.74 32.85 -9.74
CA THR A 35 3.21 32.34 -11.01
C THR A 35 2.92 30.85 -10.93
N GLN A 36 1.76 30.46 -11.42
CA GLN A 36 1.34 29.04 -11.41
C GLN A 36 2.23 28.21 -12.35
N ASN A 37 2.60 27.02 -11.91
CA ASN A 37 3.27 26.02 -12.73
C ASN A 37 2.25 25.33 -13.66
N TYR A 38 1.84 26.05 -14.73
CA TYR A 38 0.83 25.54 -15.65
C TYR A 38 1.15 24.17 -16.26
N PRO A 39 2.39 23.88 -16.73
CA PRO A 39 2.72 22.54 -17.22
C PRO A 39 2.55 21.45 -16.17
N GLY A 40 2.92 21.73 -14.92
CA GLY A 40 2.73 20.81 -13.81
C GLY A 40 1.25 20.54 -13.51
N VAL A 41 0.42 21.59 -13.49
CA VAL A 41 -1.02 21.47 -13.29
C VAL A 41 -1.67 20.65 -14.41
N LEU A 42 -1.33 20.94 -15.66
CA LEU A 42 -1.83 20.20 -16.82
C LEU A 42 -1.42 18.72 -16.78
N SER A 43 -0.22 18.42 -16.29
CA SER A 43 0.23 17.03 -16.14
C SER A 43 -0.57 16.27 -15.08
N ILE A 44 -0.98 16.94 -13.99
CA ILE A 44 -1.87 16.37 -12.97
C ILE A 44 -3.25 16.07 -13.56
N GLU A 45 -3.82 17.03 -14.31
CA GLU A 45 -5.12 16.84 -14.97
C GLU A 45 -5.08 15.62 -15.89
N THR A 46 -4.08 15.53 -16.76
CA THR A 46 -3.91 14.40 -17.68
C THR A 46 -3.81 13.07 -16.94
N ALA A 47 -3.02 13.02 -15.87
CA ALA A 47 -2.88 11.81 -15.07
C ALA A 47 -4.20 11.39 -14.38
N LEU A 48 -4.97 12.36 -13.89
CA LEU A 48 -6.28 12.11 -13.28
C LEU A 48 -7.30 11.59 -14.29
N GLN A 49 -7.31 12.15 -15.52
CA GLN A 49 -8.18 11.68 -16.60
C GLN A 49 -7.86 10.23 -16.99
N GLU A 50 -6.58 9.88 -17.14
CA GLU A 50 -6.16 8.49 -17.38
C GLU A 50 -6.59 7.55 -16.25
N MET A 51 -6.35 7.96 -15.01
CA MET A 51 -6.78 7.18 -13.83
C MET A 51 -8.29 6.95 -13.84
N GLN A 52 -9.09 7.96 -14.12
CA GLN A 52 -10.54 7.86 -14.13
C GLN A 52 -11.02 6.87 -15.18
N GLN A 53 -10.41 6.82 -16.36
CA GLN A 53 -10.75 5.88 -17.43
C GLN A 53 -10.42 4.43 -17.07
N LYS A 54 -9.29 4.20 -16.40
CA LYS A 54 -8.79 2.86 -16.06
C LYS A 54 -9.34 2.33 -14.73
N TYR A 55 -9.72 3.21 -13.81
CA TYR A 55 -9.93 2.89 -12.40
C TYR A 55 -11.05 1.87 -12.13
N GLY A 56 -12.10 1.85 -12.93
CA GLY A 56 -13.27 1.00 -12.65
C GLY A 56 -13.00 -0.50 -12.79
N SER A 57 -12.38 -0.92 -13.88
CA SER A 57 -12.10 -2.33 -14.17
C SER A 57 -10.87 -2.86 -13.42
N ALA A 58 -9.80 -2.06 -13.36
CA ALA A 58 -8.57 -2.41 -12.66
C ALA A 58 -8.80 -2.54 -11.15
N LYS A 59 -9.59 -1.66 -10.55
CA LYS A 59 -9.92 -1.67 -9.12
C LYS A 59 -10.50 -3.00 -8.65
N ALA A 60 -11.53 -3.50 -9.34
CA ALA A 60 -12.19 -4.75 -8.95
C ALA A 60 -11.27 -5.97 -9.08
N ALA A 61 -10.43 -6.00 -10.12
CA ALA A 61 -9.44 -7.05 -10.31
C ALA A 61 -8.37 -7.01 -9.22
N ALA A 62 -7.79 -5.84 -8.93
CA ALA A 62 -6.80 -5.64 -7.89
C ALA A 62 -7.34 -6.01 -6.50
N GLN A 63 -8.59 -5.66 -6.19
CA GLN A 63 -9.24 -6.04 -4.94
C GLN A 63 -9.35 -7.56 -4.80
N ARG A 64 -9.83 -8.27 -5.83
CA ARG A 64 -9.90 -9.74 -5.81
C ARG A 64 -8.53 -10.40 -5.61
N SER A 65 -7.50 -9.89 -6.31
CA SER A 65 -6.13 -10.38 -6.18
C SER A 65 -5.59 -10.19 -4.75
N ARG A 66 -5.82 -9.02 -4.14
CA ARG A 66 -5.45 -8.76 -2.76
C ARG A 66 -6.16 -9.71 -1.79
N GLU A 67 -7.47 -9.87 -1.92
CA GLU A 67 -8.25 -10.75 -1.05
C GLU A 67 -7.82 -12.22 -1.17
N ALA A 68 -7.53 -12.68 -2.39
CA ALA A 68 -6.97 -14.01 -2.61
C ALA A 68 -5.60 -14.18 -1.96
N PHE A 69 -4.73 -13.19 -2.10
CA PHE A 69 -3.43 -13.14 -1.44
C PHE A 69 -3.54 -13.22 0.08
N GLU A 70 -4.39 -12.40 0.70
CA GLU A 70 -4.60 -12.35 2.15
C GLU A 70 -5.11 -13.70 2.68
N ARG A 71 -6.08 -14.33 2.01
CA ARG A 71 -6.57 -15.68 2.34
C ARG A 71 -5.47 -16.73 2.23
N THR A 72 -4.67 -16.69 1.19
CA THR A 72 -3.57 -17.64 1.00
C THR A 72 -2.52 -17.48 2.10
N LEU A 73 -2.19 -16.25 2.49
CA LEU A 73 -1.29 -15.99 3.61
C LEU A 73 -1.82 -16.55 4.94
N GLN A 74 -3.11 -16.35 5.22
CA GLN A 74 -3.75 -16.91 6.41
C GLN A 74 -3.65 -18.45 6.44
N ALA A 75 -3.86 -19.10 5.30
CA ALA A 75 -3.71 -20.56 5.19
C ALA A 75 -2.25 -21.03 5.35
N MET A 76 -1.27 -20.25 4.88
CA MET A 76 0.16 -20.59 4.93
C MET A 76 0.79 -20.36 6.30
N LEU A 77 0.47 -19.25 6.94
CA LEU A 77 1.17 -18.76 8.14
C LEU A 77 0.36 -18.97 9.43
N GLY A 78 -0.91 -19.32 9.32
CA GLY A 78 -1.83 -19.50 10.43
C GLY A 78 -2.29 -18.17 11.02
N GLU A 79 -1.54 -17.56 11.93
CA GLU A 79 -1.94 -16.28 12.53
C GLU A 79 -1.54 -15.08 11.63
N VAL A 80 -2.46 -14.66 10.77
CA VAL A 80 -2.34 -13.43 9.99
C VAL A 80 -3.53 -12.52 10.28
N VAL A 81 -3.24 -11.31 10.73
CA VAL A 81 -4.23 -10.25 10.98
C VAL A 81 -4.18 -9.25 9.84
N VAL A 82 -5.29 -9.07 9.15
CA VAL A 82 -5.42 -8.03 8.13
C VAL A 82 -5.84 -6.73 8.80
N ILE A 83 -4.99 -5.72 8.74
CA ILE A 83 -5.25 -4.43 9.36
C ILE A 83 -6.32 -3.67 8.59
N GLY A 84 -7.38 -3.27 9.29
CA GLY A 84 -8.53 -2.57 8.69
C GLY A 84 -9.37 -3.44 7.75
N GLU A 85 -9.45 -4.75 7.98
CA GLU A 85 -10.19 -5.71 7.12
C GLU A 85 -11.63 -5.28 6.86
N GLN A 86 -12.31 -4.76 7.88
CA GLN A 86 -13.71 -4.35 7.82
C GLN A 86 -13.93 -2.93 7.24
N ALA A 87 -12.87 -2.21 6.92
CA ALA A 87 -12.94 -0.85 6.38
C ALA A 87 -12.75 -0.85 4.85
N PRO A 88 -13.22 0.18 4.14
CA PRO A 88 -12.84 0.43 2.76
C PRO A 88 -11.31 0.59 2.65
N ARG A 89 -10.67 -0.23 1.82
CA ARG A 89 -9.21 -0.25 1.66
C ARG A 89 -8.81 0.00 0.20
N ILE A 90 -7.62 0.55 0.00
CA ILE A 90 -7.03 0.69 -1.33
C ILE A 90 -6.84 -0.71 -1.93
N PRO A 91 -7.32 -0.97 -3.15
CA PRO A 91 -7.34 -2.31 -3.72
C PRO A 91 -5.97 -3.00 -3.84
N CYS A 92 -4.94 -2.23 -4.19
CA CYS A 92 -3.58 -2.74 -4.44
C CYS A 92 -2.65 -2.67 -3.23
N VAL A 93 -3.19 -2.36 -2.04
CA VAL A 93 -2.41 -2.30 -0.80
C VAL A 93 -2.92 -3.33 0.19
N SER A 94 -2.05 -4.24 0.63
CA SER A 94 -2.30 -5.15 1.74
C SER A 94 -1.46 -4.73 2.94
N PHE A 95 -2.11 -4.50 4.08
CA PHE A 95 -1.46 -4.19 5.35
C PHE A 95 -1.81 -5.29 6.33
N ILE A 96 -0.83 -6.11 6.66
CA ILE A 96 -1.00 -7.33 7.44
C ILE A 96 -0.06 -7.33 8.63
N ALA A 97 -0.40 -8.11 9.63
CA ALA A 97 0.50 -8.48 10.72
C ALA A 97 0.55 -10.01 10.86
N SER A 98 1.73 -10.55 11.08
CA SER A 98 1.93 -11.97 11.38
C SER A 98 2.82 -12.12 12.62
N PRO A 99 2.24 -12.16 13.83
CA PRO A 99 2.99 -12.19 15.08
C PRO A 99 3.94 -13.39 15.23
N GLY A 100 3.65 -14.51 14.54
CA GLY A 100 4.50 -15.70 14.53
C GLY A 100 5.70 -15.63 13.57
N VAL A 101 5.82 -14.57 12.77
CA VAL A 101 6.86 -14.46 11.74
C VAL A 101 7.84 -13.35 12.09
N ASN A 102 9.13 -13.64 12.00
CA ASN A 102 10.16 -12.62 12.11
C ASN A 102 10.19 -11.78 10.82
N THR A 103 9.53 -10.61 10.84
CA THR A 103 9.35 -9.74 9.68
C THR A 103 10.67 -9.24 9.08
N LYS A 104 11.73 -9.05 9.91
CA LYS A 104 13.07 -8.67 9.42
C LYS A 104 13.73 -9.80 8.63
N LYS A 105 13.64 -11.04 9.12
CA LYS A 105 14.15 -12.21 8.39
C LYS A 105 13.39 -12.40 7.09
N LEU A 106 12.06 -12.24 7.13
CA LEU A 106 11.22 -12.31 5.93
C LEU A 106 11.61 -11.23 4.92
N GLN A 107 11.74 -9.98 5.35
CA GLN A 107 12.18 -8.88 4.50
C GLN A 107 13.55 -9.14 3.87
N SER A 108 14.52 -9.60 4.67
CA SER A 108 15.85 -9.95 4.17
C SER A 108 15.80 -11.06 3.12
N ALA A 109 15.01 -12.12 3.38
CA ALA A 109 14.85 -13.23 2.44
C ALA A 109 14.15 -12.82 1.14
N LEU A 110 13.19 -11.91 1.18
CA LEU A 110 12.53 -11.38 -0.01
C LEU A 110 13.44 -10.42 -0.79
N ASN A 111 14.25 -9.62 -0.09
CA ASN A 111 15.22 -8.71 -0.72
C ASN A 111 16.25 -9.47 -1.58
N THR A 112 16.68 -10.68 -1.16
CA THR A 112 17.58 -11.52 -1.98
C THR A 112 16.95 -11.99 -3.30
N GLN A 113 15.61 -11.93 -3.39
CA GLN A 113 14.82 -12.29 -4.56
C GLN A 113 14.33 -11.04 -5.33
N SER A 114 14.88 -9.86 -5.02
CA SER A 114 14.45 -8.56 -5.59
C SER A 114 12.96 -8.27 -5.34
N ILE A 115 12.44 -8.72 -4.19
CA ILE A 115 11.08 -8.43 -3.71
C ILE A 115 11.21 -7.53 -2.47
N TYR A 116 10.74 -6.30 -2.60
CA TYR A 116 10.88 -5.30 -1.54
C TYR A 116 9.55 -5.07 -0.84
N ILE A 117 9.53 -5.34 0.46
CA ILE A 117 8.38 -5.09 1.34
C ILE A 117 8.78 -4.13 2.46
N THR A 118 7.81 -3.39 2.99
CA THR A 118 8.05 -2.50 4.12
C THR A 118 7.60 -3.17 5.41
N ALA A 119 8.53 -3.43 6.33
CA ALA A 119 8.23 -3.89 7.66
C ALA A 119 7.97 -2.69 8.58
N GLY A 120 6.86 -2.70 9.32
CA GLY A 120 6.46 -1.60 10.21
C GLY A 120 5.78 -0.44 9.50
N SER A 121 5.63 0.70 10.19
CA SER A 121 5.19 1.95 9.56
C SER A 121 6.35 2.57 8.79
N ALA A 122 6.08 3.10 7.59
CA ALA A 122 7.10 3.63 6.66
C ALA A 122 7.99 4.76 7.23
N CYS A 123 7.67 5.31 8.39
CA CYS A 123 8.36 6.46 8.99
C CYS A 123 9.31 6.12 10.14
N SER A 124 9.47 4.86 10.54
CA SER A 124 10.30 4.47 11.69
C SER A 124 11.49 3.60 11.30
N ASP A 125 12.42 4.16 10.53
CA ASP A 125 13.51 3.43 9.87
C ASP A 125 14.62 2.87 10.79
N LYS A 126 14.64 3.15 12.08
CA LYS A 126 15.84 2.82 12.88
C LYS A 126 15.66 1.95 14.13
N THR A 127 14.43 1.71 14.56
CA THR A 127 14.15 0.84 15.72
C THR A 127 12.96 -0.05 15.43
N LEU A 128 12.92 -1.26 16.01
CA LEU A 128 11.71 -2.09 16.07
C LEU A 128 10.65 -1.36 16.93
N SER A 129 10.11 -0.26 16.39
CA SER A 129 9.03 0.45 17.07
C SER A 129 7.71 -0.15 16.63
N LEU A 130 6.82 -0.32 17.59
CA LEU A 130 5.43 -0.63 17.34
C LEU A 130 4.87 0.36 16.32
N SER A 131 4.06 -0.11 15.40
CA SER A 131 3.36 0.78 14.48
C SER A 131 2.37 1.63 15.27
N ASN A 132 2.69 2.90 15.49
CA ASN A 132 1.79 3.84 16.18
C ASN A 132 0.39 3.87 15.55
N THR A 133 0.30 3.78 14.23
CA THR A 133 -0.98 3.70 13.53
C THR A 133 -1.79 2.49 13.97
N VAL A 134 -1.15 1.33 14.04
CA VAL A 134 -1.84 0.07 14.37
C VAL A 134 -2.22 0.03 15.84
N THR A 135 -1.37 0.57 16.72
CA THR A 135 -1.68 0.71 18.15
C THR A 135 -2.87 1.66 18.38
N GLN A 136 -2.91 2.78 17.67
CA GLN A 136 -4.04 3.73 17.77
C GLN A 136 -5.35 3.19 17.18
N LEU A 137 -5.27 2.24 16.25
CA LEU A 137 -6.44 1.49 15.77
C LEU A 137 -6.92 0.43 16.77
N GLY A 138 -6.32 0.32 17.95
CA GLY A 138 -6.72 -0.59 19.03
C GLY A 138 -6.17 -2.02 18.93
N TYR A 139 -5.24 -2.29 18.00
CA TYR A 139 -4.60 -3.60 17.93
C TYR A 139 -3.55 -3.76 19.04
N PRO A 140 -3.39 -4.96 19.60
CA PRO A 140 -2.39 -5.22 20.64
C PRO A 140 -0.95 -5.10 20.12
N ASP A 141 -0.01 -4.82 21.01
CA ASP A 141 1.39 -4.57 20.69
C ASP A 141 2.05 -5.69 19.88
N ARG A 142 1.69 -6.96 20.16
CA ARG A 142 2.16 -8.12 19.40
C ARG A 142 1.79 -8.06 17.92
N VAL A 143 0.64 -7.46 17.59
CA VAL A 143 0.19 -7.21 16.22
C VAL A 143 0.90 -6.00 15.62
N ALA A 144 0.94 -4.90 16.39
CA ALA A 144 1.57 -3.65 15.95
C ALA A 144 3.08 -3.80 15.65
N GLY A 145 3.77 -4.71 16.36
CA GLY A 145 5.19 -5.02 16.14
C GLY A 145 5.49 -5.98 14.98
N ALA A 146 4.47 -6.65 14.43
CA ALA A 146 4.63 -7.67 13.40
C ALA A 146 4.03 -7.28 12.05
N THR A 147 3.91 -5.98 11.78
CA THR A 147 3.24 -5.45 10.59
C THR A 147 4.13 -5.43 9.35
N VAL A 148 3.51 -5.70 8.22
CA VAL A 148 4.11 -5.58 6.87
C VAL A 148 3.11 -4.92 5.95
N ARG A 149 3.55 -3.90 5.23
CA ARG A 149 2.78 -3.27 4.16
C ARG A 149 3.32 -3.68 2.80
N ILE A 150 2.41 -4.13 1.96
CA ILE A 150 2.68 -4.54 0.59
C ILE A 150 1.86 -3.62 -0.31
N SER A 151 2.54 -2.91 -1.20
CA SER A 151 1.91 -2.02 -2.19
C SER A 151 2.37 -2.47 -3.57
N ILE A 152 1.42 -2.74 -4.45
CA ILE A 152 1.67 -3.24 -5.80
C ILE A 152 0.95 -2.32 -6.78
N ASP A 153 1.50 -2.14 -7.96
CA ASP A 153 0.84 -1.41 -9.05
C ASP A 153 -0.46 -2.13 -9.44
N GLU A 154 -1.55 -1.38 -9.67
CA GLU A 154 -2.87 -1.94 -9.96
C GLU A 154 -2.86 -2.85 -11.20
N GLU A 155 -2.09 -2.51 -12.22
CA GLU A 155 -1.97 -3.30 -13.45
C GLU A 155 -1.20 -4.61 -13.22
N GLN A 156 -0.40 -4.69 -12.15
CA GLN A 156 0.44 -5.84 -11.82
C GLN A 156 -0.03 -6.60 -10.57
N CYS A 157 -1.17 -6.24 -9.98
CA CYS A 157 -1.59 -6.80 -8.69
C CYS A 157 -1.61 -8.33 -8.67
N GLN A 158 -2.13 -8.98 -9.71
CA GLN A 158 -2.19 -10.44 -9.75
C GLN A 158 -0.79 -11.06 -9.70
N PHE A 159 0.08 -10.72 -10.65
CA PHE A 159 1.45 -11.26 -10.72
C PHE A 159 2.29 -10.87 -9.51
N GLY A 160 2.12 -9.63 -9.02
CA GLY A 160 2.88 -9.14 -7.87
C GLY A 160 2.57 -9.92 -6.60
N TYR A 161 1.31 -10.20 -6.31
CA TYR A 161 0.91 -10.98 -5.15
C TYR A 161 1.34 -12.45 -5.26
N GLU A 162 1.19 -13.08 -6.44
CA GLU A 162 1.67 -14.44 -6.69
C GLU A 162 3.18 -14.55 -6.44
N ARG A 163 3.96 -13.63 -7.00
CA ARG A 163 5.41 -13.58 -6.81
C ARG A 163 5.83 -13.40 -5.36
N ILE A 164 5.10 -12.59 -4.60
CA ILE A 164 5.37 -12.42 -3.16
C ILE A 164 5.08 -13.70 -2.39
N LEU A 165 3.97 -14.39 -2.69
CA LEU A 165 3.65 -15.68 -2.06
C LEU A 165 4.72 -16.73 -2.32
N GLU A 166 5.20 -16.85 -3.55
CA GLU A 166 6.29 -17.74 -3.91
C GLU A 166 7.59 -17.40 -3.17
N GLY A 167 7.92 -16.11 -3.12
CA GLY A 167 9.08 -15.60 -2.39
C GLY A 167 9.00 -15.88 -0.89
N MET A 168 7.82 -15.68 -0.28
CA MET A 168 7.58 -16.00 1.13
C MET A 168 7.71 -17.50 1.40
N ALA A 169 7.12 -18.35 0.55
CA ALA A 169 7.21 -19.80 0.68
C ALA A 169 8.67 -20.27 0.64
N HIS A 170 9.46 -19.72 -0.28
CA HIS A 170 10.88 -20.02 -0.39
C HIS A 170 11.67 -19.51 0.83
N GLY A 171 11.46 -18.27 1.23
CA GLY A 171 12.15 -17.63 2.34
C GLY A 171 11.84 -18.25 3.71
N LEU A 172 10.65 -18.79 3.90
CA LEU A 172 10.22 -19.47 5.12
C LEU A 172 10.44 -20.99 5.07
N LYS A 173 11.01 -21.53 4.01
CA LYS A 173 11.18 -22.98 3.78
C LYS A 173 9.86 -23.79 3.86
N LEU A 174 8.74 -23.17 3.48
CA LEU A 174 7.41 -23.77 3.48
C LEU A 174 7.08 -24.45 2.13
N SER A 175 7.99 -25.25 1.60
CA SER A 175 7.95 -25.74 0.21
C SER A 175 6.78 -26.68 -0.15
N SER A 176 5.98 -27.16 0.82
CA SER A 176 4.91 -28.12 0.55
C SER A 176 3.50 -27.55 0.50
N THR A 177 3.26 -26.34 1.03
CA THR A 177 1.91 -25.82 1.25
C THR A 177 1.41 -24.92 0.11
N VAL A 178 2.30 -24.30 -0.65
CA VAL A 178 1.94 -23.35 -1.74
C VAL A 178 1.27 -24.04 -2.91
N SER A 179 1.69 -25.26 -3.26
CA SER A 179 1.12 -26.00 -4.39
C SER A 179 -0.36 -26.35 -4.19
N ALA A 180 -0.76 -26.65 -2.96
CA ALA A 180 -2.15 -27.00 -2.62
C ALA A 180 -3.07 -25.76 -2.60
N ALA A 181 -2.56 -24.60 -2.12
CA ALA A 181 -3.32 -23.36 -2.05
C ALA A 181 -3.58 -22.74 -3.44
N HIS A 182 -2.65 -22.85 -4.38
CA HIS A 182 -2.83 -22.43 -5.77
C HIS A 182 -3.89 -23.25 -6.53
N ALA A 183 -4.04 -24.52 -6.20
CA ALA A 183 -5.06 -25.38 -6.80
C ALA A 183 -6.48 -24.95 -6.39
N VAL A 184 -6.68 -24.49 -5.15
CA VAL A 184 -7.98 -24.04 -4.63
C VAL A 184 -8.37 -22.66 -5.17
N ALA A 185 -7.42 -21.76 -5.38
CA ALA A 185 -7.68 -20.41 -5.90
C ALA A 185 -8.03 -20.35 -7.40
N ARG A 186 -7.73 -21.41 -8.16
CA ARG A 186 -8.07 -21.52 -9.61
C ARG A 186 -9.45 -22.11 -9.92
N VAL A 187 -10.15 -22.63 -8.91
CA VAL A 187 -11.44 -23.34 -9.07
C VAL A 187 -12.64 -22.50 -8.57
N SER A 188 -12.42 -21.30 -8.06
CA SER A 188 -13.46 -20.36 -7.62
C SER A 188 -13.32 -19.03 -8.35
#